data_d39ca20c6965fd08575956c6a301dd4d
#
_entry.id   d39ca20c6965fd08575956c6a301dd4d
#
_cell.length_a   1.000
_cell.length_b   1.000
_cell.length_c   1.000
_cell.angle_alpha   90.00
_cell.angle_beta   90.00
_cell.angle_gamma   90.00
#
_symmetry.space_group_name_H-M   'P 1'
#
loop_
_entity.id
_entity.type
_entity.pdbx_description
1 polymer ?
#
loop_
_entity_poly.entity_id
_entity_poly.type
_entity_poly.pdbx_seq_one_letter_code
_entity_poly.pdbx_strand_id
1 'polypeptide(L)'
;WNRDETCPRKYWLSRQGLPRKAGMAASLGTAVHASIEDLLQIDLDGRELSESNWLPEKAEEILRKRWEEEKQIFHETPRHPNWKEDKYKEARKQQAGAVNMLLDHVGIAGLSFERITVALWKKIQSLVIAVEGELVTKDGHLMGRLDLLLADIDKEGKLAGWLVADLKTGKSPIGSLKPEVNRQLRMYRDILLSNNPNPPPVRAEGWYTSTTSKWVA
;
A
#
# COMPACT_ATOMS: atom_id res chain seq x y z
N TRP A 1 3.35 17.11 -9.97
CA TRP A 1 4.25 17.96 -9.17
C TRP A 1 5.66 17.36 -9.07
N ASN A 2 5.79 16.13 -8.58
CA ASN A 2 7.09 15.44 -8.46
C ASN A 2 7.84 15.26 -9.80
N ARG A 3 7.12 15.22 -10.94
CA ARG A 3 7.72 15.13 -12.29
C ARG A 3 8.25 16.45 -12.80
N ASP A 4 7.63 17.56 -12.41
CA ASP A 4 8.04 18.90 -12.82
C ASP A 4 9.34 19.30 -12.13
N GLU A 5 9.44 19.10 -10.82
CA GLU A 5 10.67 19.39 -10.06
C GLU A 5 11.88 18.54 -10.45
N THR A 6 11.65 17.25 -10.80
CA THR A 6 12.76 16.37 -11.16
C THR A 6 13.22 16.54 -12.59
N CYS A 7 12.32 16.87 -13.51
CA CYS A 7 12.64 17.09 -14.92
C CYS A 7 11.46 17.72 -15.67
N PRO A 8 11.48 19.04 -15.95
CA PRO A 8 10.43 19.73 -16.69
C PRO A 8 10.12 19.09 -18.05
N ARG A 9 11.14 18.59 -18.77
CA ARG A 9 10.96 17.86 -20.03
C ARG A 9 10.17 16.56 -19.85
N LYS A 10 10.41 15.82 -18.76
CA LYS A 10 9.66 14.59 -18.43
C LYS A 10 8.20 14.90 -18.13
N TYR A 11 7.94 15.98 -17.41
CA TYR A 11 6.60 16.48 -17.14
C TYR A 11 5.89 16.86 -18.46
N TRP A 12 6.53 17.67 -19.31
CA TRP A 12 5.99 18.05 -20.61
C TRP A 12 5.67 16.83 -21.48
N LEU A 13 6.60 15.86 -21.60
CA LEU A 13 6.39 14.62 -22.34
C LEU A 13 5.22 13.80 -21.80
N SER A 14 5.01 13.78 -20.48
CA SER A 14 3.91 13.03 -19.87
C SER A 14 2.53 13.60 -20.24
N ARG A 15 2.48 14.84 -20.72
CA ARG A 15 1.26 15.50 -21.18
C ARG A 15 0.98 15.36 -22.68
N GLN A 16 1.92 14.79 -23.44
CA GLN A 16 1.82 14.66 -24.89
C GLN A 16 1.01 13.41 -25.34
N GLY A 17 0.35 12.71 -24.44
CA GLY A 17 -0.41 11.49 -24.79
C GLY A 17 0.44 10.36 -25.38
N LEU A 18 1.76 10.38 -25.13
CA LEU A 18 2.67 9.34 -25.64
C LEU A 18 2.30 7.98 -25.07
N PRO A 19 2.39 6.90 -25.87
CA PRO A 19 2.14 5.55 -25.40
C PRO A 19 2.97 5.22 -24.16
N ARG A 20 2.32 4.77 -23.11
CA ARG A 20 3.01 4.31 -21.89
C ARG A 20 3.85 3.09 -22.23
N LYS A 21 4.96 2.93 -21.50
CA LYS A 21 5.75 1.71 -21.52
C LYS A 21 5.39 0.92 -20.25
N ALA A 22 4.92 -0.30 -20.42
CA ALA A 22 4.74 -1.21 -19.30
C ALA A 22 6.11 -1.67 -18.75
N GLY A 23 6.16 -1.93 -17.47
CA GLY A 23 7.37 -2.41 -16.79
C GLY A 23 7.04 -3.42 -15.70
N MET A 24 7.67 -4.59 -15.75
CA MET A 24 7.40 -5.71 -14.86
C MET A 24 7.42 -5.36 -13.37
N ALA A 25 8.35 -4.48 -12.95
CA ALA A 25 8.43 -4.05 -11.55
C ALA A 25 7.24 -3.17 -11.14
N ALA A 26 6.73 -2.33 -12.06
CA ALA A 26 5.55 -1.51 -11.80
C ALA A 26 4.29 -2.38 -11.72
N SER A 27 4.13 -3.29 -12.67
CA SER A 27 2.99 -4.22 -12.72
C SER A 27 2.95 -5.15 -11.50
N LEU A 28 4.11 -5.66 -11.07
CA LEU A 28 4.21 -6.41 -9.82
C LEU A 28 3.73 -5.56 -8.62
N GLY A 29 4.18 -4.32 -8.53
CA GLY A 29 3.75 -3.39 -7.48
C GLY A 29 2.25 -3.17 -7.52
N THR A 30 1.67 -2.88 -8.68
CA THR A 30 0.23 -2.67 -8.86
C THR A 30 -0.58 -3.89 -8.41
N ALA A 31 -0.20 -5.10 -8.83
CA ALA A 31 -0.89 -6.33 -8.43
C ALA A 31 -0.83 -6.57 -6.92
N VAL A 32 0.33 -6.31 -6.28
CA VAL A 32 0.48 -6.45 -4.83
C VAL A 32 -0.39 -5.42 -4.09
N HIS A 33 -0.34 -4.13 -4.45
CA HIS A 33 -1.16 -3.09 -3.81
C HIS A 33 -2.65 -3.42 -3.92
N ALA A 34 -3.14 -3.72 -5.13
CA ALA A 34 -4.54 -4.10 -5.33
C ALA A 34 -4.93 -5.35 -4.54
N SER A 35 -4.01 -6.31 -4.35
CA SER A 35 -4.28 -7.50 -3.55
C SER A 35 -4.39 -7.19 -2.04
N ILE A 36 -3.64 -6.23 -1.53
CA ILE A 36 -3.74 -5.78 -0.13
C ILE A 36 -5.03 -4.99 0.07
N GLU A 37 -5.41 -4.13 -0.89
CA GLU A 37 -6.70 -3.44 -0.89
C GLU A 37 -7.86 -4.43 -0.77
N ASP A 38 -7.92 -5.43 -1.65
CA ASP A 38 -8.97 -6.46 -1.62
C ASP A 38 -8.98 -7.24 -0.30
N LEU A 39 -7.81 -7.61 0.23
CA LEU A 39 -7.70 -8.30 1.51
C LEU A 39 -8.25 -7.48 2.68
N LEU A 40 -8.00 -6.17 2.67
CA LEU A 40 -8.49 -5.28 3.72
C LEU A 40 -9.99 -4.97 3.58
N GLN A 41 -10.56 -5.14 2.39
CA GLN A 41 -11.97 -4.92 2.11
C GLN A 41 -12.81 -6.21 2.06
N ILE A 42 -12.18 -7.37 2.32
CA ILE A 42 -12.88 -8.65 2.27
C ILE A 42 -14.04 -8.69 3.27
N ASP A 43 -15.20 -9.12 2.80
CA ASP A 43 -16.34 -9.38 3.68
C ASP A 43 -16.11 -10.67 4.48
N LEU A 44 -16.15 -10.53 5.79
CA LEU A 44 -16.00 -11.62 6.76
C LEU A 44 -17.28 -11.84 7.58
N ASP A 45 -18.41 -11.28 7.15
CA ASP A 45 -19.67 -11.46 7.86
C ASP A 45 -20.17 -12.90 7.69
N GLY A 46 -20.75 -13.41 8.76
CA GLY A 46 -21.20 -14.81 8.82
C GLY A 46 -20.10 -15.85 9.07
N ARG A 47 -18.82 -15.48 9.11
CA ARG A 47 -17.72 -16.39 9.47
C ARG A 47 -17.54 -16.45 10.99
N GLU A 48 -17.11 -17.61 11.48
CA GLU A 48 -16.78 -17.76 12.90
C GLU A 48 -15.53 -16.97 13.27
N LEU A 49 -15.60 -16.21 14.36
CA LEU A 49 -14.48 -15.35 14.80
C LEU A 49 -13.21 -16.12 15.12
N SER A 50 -13.35 -17.37 15.60
CA SER A 50 -12.24 -18.28 15.91
C SER A 50 -11.67 -18.97 14.69
N GLU A 51 -12.32 -18.89 13.52
CA GLU A 51 -11.88 -19.55 12.31
C GLU A 51 -10.46 -19.07 11.94
N SER A 52 -9.57 -20.03 11.77
CA SER A 52 -8.17 -19.83 11.35
C SER A 52 -7.91 -20.57 10.05
N ASN A 53 -6.70 -20.49 9.53
CA ASN A 53 -6.27 -21.18 8.30
C ASN A 53 -7.04 -20.77 7.02
N TRP A 54 -7.77 -19.66 7.03
CA TRP A 54 -8.53 -19.14 5.89
C TRP A 54 -7.72 -18.14 5.04
N LEU A 55 -6.82 -17.39 5.70
CA LEU A 55 -6.10 -16.29 5.05
C LEU A 55 -5.13 -16.75 3.97
N PRO A 56 -4.34 -17.85 4.12
CA PRO A 56 -3.40 -18.29 3.10
C PRO A 56 -4.05 -18.54 1.74
N GLU A 57 -5.16 -19.29 1.72
CA GLU A 57 -5.89 -19.59 0.50
C GLU A 57 -6.50 -18.34 -0.11
N LYS A 58 -7.12 -17.51 0.73
CA LYS A 58 -7.77 -16.27 0.26
C LYS A 58 -6.78 -15.24 -0.26
N ALA A 59 -5.62 -15.10 0.39
CA ALA A 59 -4.55 -14.24 -0.06
C ALA A 59 -3.99 -14.68 -1.42
N GLU A 60 -3.81 -15.99 -1.61
CA GLU A 60 -3.36 -16.56 -2.88
C GLU A 60 -4.40 -16.35 -4.00
N GLU A 61 -5.68 -16.60 -3.73
CA GLU A 61 -6.79 -16.40 -4.67
C GLU A 61 -6.83 -14.94 -5.16
N ILE A 62 -6.82 -13.99 -4.23
CA ILE A 62 -6.90 -12.55 -4.51
C ILE A 62 -5.67 -12.10 -5.31
N LEU A 63 -4.46 -12.47 -4.87
CA LEU A 63 -3.25 -12.07 -5.57
C LEU A 63 -3.20 -12.66 -6.99
N ARG A 64 -3.62 -13.91 -7.18
CA ARG A 64 -3.66 -14.55 -8.50
C ARG A 64 -4.61 -13.83 -9.43
N LYS A 65 -5.80 -13.47 -8.94
CA LYS A 65 -6.77 -12.67 -9.70
C LYS A 65 -6.14 -11.33 -10.15
N ARG A 66 -5.55 -10.56 -9.22
CA ARG A 66 -4.94 -9.26 -9.52
C ARG A 66 -3.71 -9.38 -10.43
N TRP A 67 -2.97 -10.49 -10.33
CA TRP A 67 -1.84 -10.79 -11.19
C TRP A 67 -2.28 -11.02 -12.64
N GLU A 68 -3.33 -11.78 -12.86
CA GLU A 68 -3.86 -12.03 -14.21
C GLU A 68 -4.49 -10.78 -14.82
N GLU A 69 -5.23 -9.99 -14.04
CA GLU A 69 -5.77 -8.69 -14.47
C GLU A 69 -4.64 -7.75 -14.93
N GLU A 70 -3.59 -7.61 -14.12
CA GLU A 70 -2.44 -6.76 -14.46
C GLU A 70 -1.66 -7.29 -15.67
N LYS A 71 -1.55 -8.60 -15.83
CA LYS A 71 -0.95 -9.24 -17.00
C LYS A 71 -1.71 -8.89 -18.29
N GLN A 72 -3.03 -8.87 -18.24
CA GLN A 72 -3.85 -8.45 -19.37
C GLN A 72 -3.58 -6.99 -19.73
N ILE A 73 -3.64 -6.07 -18.76
CA ILE A 73 -3.33 -4.64 -18.94
C ILE A 73 -1.91 -4.44 -19.49
N PHE A 74 -0.95 -5.24 -19.01
CA PHE A 74 0.43 -5.20 -19.47
C PHE A 74 0.54 -5.53 -20.97
N HIS A 75 -0.17 -6.55 -21.44
CA HIS A 75 -0.16 -6.95 -22.86
C HIS A 75 -0.95 -5.99 -23.75
N GLU A 76 -1.98 -5.34 -23.22
CA GLU A 76 -2.73 -4.29 -23.94
C GLU A 76 -1.93 -2.98 -24.08
N THR A 77 -0.89 -2.80 -23.25
CA THR A 77 -0.02 -1.63 -23.31
C THR A 77 0.83 -1.65 -24.60
N PRO A 78 0.79 -0.62 -25.48
CA PRO A 78 1.42 -0.67 -26.79
C PRO A 78 2.94 -0.95 -26.80
N ARG A 79 3.60 -0.68 -25.68
CA ARG A 79 5.05 -0.87 -25.51
C ARG A 79 5.32 -1.68 -24.26
N HIS A 80 5.36 -2.98 -24.36
CA HIS A 80 5.67 -3.89 -23.25
C HIS A 80 6.81 -4.86 -23.62
N PRO A 81 7.66 -5.23 -22.65
CA PRO A 81 8.56 -6.38 -22.77
C PRO A 81 7.78 -7.69 -22.57
N ASN A 82 8.47 -8.82 -22.57
CA ASN A 82 7.85 -10.08 -22.21
C ASN A 82 7.44 -10.10 -20.75
N TRP A 83 6.23 -10.61 -20.49
CA TRP A 83 5.76 -10.88 -19.15
C TRP A 83 6.61 -11.98 -18.50
N LYS A 84 6.87 -11.85 -17.19
CA LYS A 84 7.73 -12.76 -16.42
C LYS A 84 6.91 -13.46 -15.34
N GLU A 85 6.43 -14.67 -15.63
CA GLU A 85 5.63 -15.47 -14.69
C GLU A 85 6.39 -15.85 -13.41
N ASP A 86 7.71 -16.03 -13.49
CA ASP A 86 8.55 -16.32 -12.33
C ASP A 86 8.51 -15.21 -11.26
N LYS A 87 8.14 -13.99 -11.65
CA LYS A 87 7.95 -12.85 -10.74
C LYS A 87 6.74 -12.99 -9.82
N TYR A 88 5.82 -13.90 -10.11
CA TYR A 88 4.70 -14.19 -9.22
C TYR A 88 5.16 -14.62 -7.81
N LYS A 89 6.24 -15.39 -7.70
CA LYS A 89 6.83 -15.75 -6.41
C LYS A 89 7.29 -14.53 -5.60
N GLU A 90 7.81 -13.51 -6.29
CA GLU A 90 8.19 -12.25 -5.67
C GLU A 90 6.96 -11.46 -5.20
N ALA A 91 5.90 -11.41 -6.03
CA ALA A 91 4.63 -10.78 -5.65
C ALA A 91 4.02 -11.42 -4.40
N ARG A 92 3.99 -12.75 -4.29
CA ARG A 92 3.56 -13.48 -3.08
C ARG A 92 4.37 -13.09 -1.84
N LYS A 93 5.69 -13.02 -1.96
CA LYS A 93 6.56 -12.57 -0.86
C LYS A 93 6.25 -11.13 -0.44
N GLN A 94 6.00 -10.25 -1.40
CA GLN A 94 5.68 -8.85 -1.14
C GLN A 94 4.31 -8.71 -0.45
N GLN A 95 3.29 -9.45 -0.90
CA GLN A 95 1.98 -9.48 -0.26
C GLN A 95 2.09 -9.99 1.19
N ALA A 96 2.82 -11.09 1.40
CA ALA A 96 3.06 -11.61 2.74
C ALA A 96 3.80 -10.60 3.63
N GLY A 97 4.76 -9.87 3.08
CA GLY A 97 5.44 -8.78 3.78
C GLY A 97 4.49 -7.68 4.23
N ALA A 98 3.59 -7.22 3.35
CA ALA A 98 2.59 -6.21 3.70
C ALA A 98 1.65 -6.68 4.81
N VAL A 99 1.16 -7.92 4.74
CA VAL A 99 0.33 -8.52 5.81
C VAL A 99 1.09 -8.58 7.14
N ASN A 100 2.36 -8.98 7.13
CA ASN A 100 3.19 -8.99 8.34
C ASN A 100 3.37 -7.58 8.94
N MET A 101 3.46 -6.55 8.10
CA MET A 101 3.56 -5.16 8.58
C MET A 101 2.25 -4.66 9.18
N LEU A 102 1.10 -5.10 8.67
CA LEU A 102 -0.21 -4.86 9.29
C LEU A 102 -0.32 -5.56 10.66
N LEU A 103 0.13 -6.81 10.76
CA LEU A 103 0.18 -7.55 12.03
C LEU A 103 1.10 -6.85 13.05
N ASP A 104 2.27 -6.40 12.62
CA ASP A 104 3.19 -5.66 13.46
C ASP A 104 2.58 -4.32 13.96
N HIS A 105 1.78 -3.65 13.11
CA HIS A 105 1.07 -2.43 13.50
C HIS A 105 0.08 -2.67 14.65
N VAL A 106 -0.55 -3.84 14.72
CA VAL A 106 -1.45 -4.22 15.82
C VAL A 106 -0.72 -4.95 16.97
N GLY A 107 0.60 -4.93 16.98
CA GLY A 107 1.44 -5.51 18.04
C GLY A 107 1.56 -7.05 18.02
N ILE A 108 1.29 -7.67 16.86
CA ILE A 108 1.31 -9.13 16.69
C ILE A 108 2.29 -9.52 15.57
N ALA A 109 3.55 -9.15 15.75
CA ALA A 109 4.60 -9.49 14.80
C ALA A 109 4.89 -11.01 14.77
N GLY A 110 5.20 -11.55 13.59
CA GLY A 110 5.70 -12.91 13.41
C GLY A 110 4.63 -14.02 13.53
N LEU A 111 3.35 -13.66 13.54
CA LEU A 111 2.28 -14.66 13.48
C LEU A 111 2.20 -15.26 12.08
N SER A 112 2.16 -16.58 11.96
CA SER A 112 1.97 -17.23 10.66
C SER A 112 0.54 -17.04 10.12
N PHE A 113 0.37 -17.01 8.82
CA PHE A 113 -0.91 -16.75 8.16
C PHE A 113 -2.00 -17.75 8.57
N GLU A 114 -1.63 -19.01 8.75
CA GLU A 114 -2.55 -20.08 9.16
C GLU A 114 -3.16 -19.83 10.54
N ARG A 115 -2.48 -19.05 11.38
CA ARG A 115 -2.92 -18.73 12.75
C ARG A 115 -3.71 -17.42 12.84
N ILE A 116 -3.84 -16.69 11.73
CA ILE A 116 -4.61 -15.46 11.70
C ILE A 116 -6.10 -15.81 11.70
N THR A 117 -6.77 -15.51 12.81
CA THR A 117 -8.21 -15.74 12.96
C THR A 117 -9.01 -14.63 12.28
N VAL A 118 -10.28 -14.94 11.98
CA VAL A 118 -11.24 -13.94 11.48
C VAL A 118 -11.35 -12.76 12.45
N ALA A 119 -11.40 -13.01 13.76
CA ALA A 119 -11.43 -11.95 14.77
C ALA A 119 -10.22 -11.01 14.67
N LEU A 120 -9.02 -11.57 14.50
CA LEU A 120 -7.80 -10.76 14.37
C LEU A 120 -7.82 -9.92 13.10
N TRP A 121 -8.27 -10.50 11.97
CA TRP A 121 -8.35 -9.74 10.72
C TRP A 121 -9.41 -8.64 10.77
N LYS A 122 -10.59 -8.90 11.35
CA LYS A 122 -11.61 -7.85 11.62
C LYS A 122 -11.05 -6.73 12.49
N LYS A 123 -10.20 -7.05 13.48
CA LYS A 123 -9.50 -6.03 14.26
C LYS A 123 -8.57 -5.18 13.38
N ILE A 124 -7.80 -5.80 12.47
CA ILE A 124 -6.97 -5.04 11.52
C ILE A 124 -7.84 -4.15 10.64
N GLN A 125 -8.92 -4.70 10.05
CA GLN A 125 -9.86 -3.93 9.23
C GLN A 125 -10.46 -2.74 9.99
N SER A 126 -10.78 -2.89 11.28
CA SER A 126 -11.34 -1.80 12.09
C SER A 126 -10.38 -0.63 12.33
N LEU A 127 -9.08 -0.83 12.14
CA LEU A 127 -8.07 0.22 12.21
C LEU A 127 -7.81 0.90 10.85
N VAL A 128 -8.34 0.34 9.77
CA VAL A 128 -8.20 0.93 8.44
C VAL A 128 -9.20 2.07 8.27
N ILE A 129 -8.68 3.29 8.13
CA ILE A 129 -9.49 4.49 7.88
C ILE A 129 -9.73 4.66 6.38
N ALA A 130 -8.71 4.42 5.56
CA ALA A 130 -8.82 4.45 4.11
C ALA A 130 -7.79 3.53 3.45
N VAL A 131 -8.16 2.96 2.31
CA VAL A 131 -7.28 2.21 1.38
C VAL A 131 -7.38 2.88 0.03
N GLU A 132 -6.23 3.09 -0.65
CA GLU A 132 -6.15 3.74 -1.96
C GLU A 132 -6.92 5.07 -2.02
N GLY A 133 -6.89 5.81 -0.89
CA GLY A 133 -7.66 7.02 -0.70
C GLY A 133 -7.10 8.23 -1.45
N GLU A 134 -7.97 8.98 -2.12
CA GLU A 134 -7.58 10.26 -2.69
C GLU A 134 -7.48 11.33 -1.62
N LEU A 135 -6.38 12.06 -1.63
CA LEU A 135 -6.13 13.23 -0.80
C LEU A 135 -6.06 14.48 -1.69
N VAL A 136 -6.87 15.48 -1.35
CA VAL A 136 -6.86 16.78 -2.05
C VAL A 136 -6.95 17.87 -1.00
N THR A 137 -6.11 18.90 -1.10
CA THR A 137 -6.27 20.10 -0.25
C THR A 137 -7.56 20.87 -0.58
N LYS A 138 -8.10 21.60 0.38
CA LYS A 138 -9.35 22.37 0.19
C LYS A 138 -9.29 23.35 -0.98
N ASP A 139 -8.11 23.88 -1.29
CA ASP A 139 -7.87 24.76 -2.43
C ASP A 139 -7.60 24.01 -3.75
N GLY A 140 -7.55 22.68 -3.72
CA GLY A 140 -7.29 21.83 -4.88
C GLY A 140 -5.85 21.87 -5.43
N HIS A 141 -4.92 22.55 -4.75
CA HIS A 141 -3.56 22.74 -5.27
C HIS A 141 -2.67 21.52 -5.09
N LEU A 142 -2.87 20.76 -4.02
CA LEU A 142 -2.15 19.51 -3.78
C LEU A 142 -3.13 18.34 -3.83
N MET A 143 -2.72 17.30 -4.55
CA MET A 143 -3.46 16.05 -4.63
C MET A 143 -2.50 14.87 -4.62
N GLY A 144 -2.97 13.77 -4.06
CA GLY A 144 -2.25 12.51 -4.04
C GLY A 144 -3.19 11.34 -3.76
N ARG A 145 -2.67 10.14 -3.93
CA ARG A 145 -3.36 8.91 -3.57
C ARG A 145 -2.48 8.17 -2.58
N LEU A 146 -2.99 7.98 -1.37
CA LEU A 146 -2.30 7.18 -0.34
C LEU A 146 -2.67 5.70 -0.48
N ASP A 147 -1.75 4.82 -0.14
CA ASP A 147 -2.04 3.38 -0.14
C ASP A 147 -2.89 3.02 1.08
N LEU A 148 -2.45 3.38 2.29
CA LEU A 148 -3.15 3.06 3.54
C LEU A 148 -3.17 4.27 4.48
N LEU A 149 -4.33 4.52 5.08
CA LEU A 149 -4.48 5.37 6.26
C LEU A 149 -5.00 4.51 7.41
N LEU A 150 -4.23 4.40 8.47
CA LEU A 150 -4.50 3.55 9.62
C LEU A 150 -4.69 4.39 10.89
N ALA A 151 -5.56 3.91 11.80
CA ALA A 151 -5.61 4.41 13.15
C ALA A 151 -4.41 3.91 13.96
N ASP A 152 -3.72 4.82 14.64
CA ASP A 152 -2.69 4.52 15.63
C ASP A 152 -3.38 4.43 17.00
N ILE A 153 -3.31 3.29 17.66
CA ILE A 153 -4.00 3.04 18.92
C ILE A 153 -2.95 2.89 20.03
N ASP A 154 -3.17 3.56 21.15
CA ASP A 154 -2.31 3.44 22.32
C ASP A 154 -2.53 2.12 23.08
N LYS A 155 -1.77 1.94 24.17
CA LYS A 155 -1.85 0.73 25.01
C LYS A 155 -3.20 0.56 25.70
N GLU A 156 -3.94 1.66 25.88
CA GLU A 156 -5.27 1.69 26.48
C GLU A 156 -6.39 1.47 25.43
N GLY A 157 -6.03 1.31 24.14
CA GLY A 157 -6.97 1.12 23.03
C GLY A 157 -7.64 2.42 22.54
N LYS A 158 -7.10 3.60 22.91
CA LYS A 158 -7.59 4.88 22.44
C LYS A 158 -6.84 5.33 21.19
N LEU A 159 -7.50 6.13 20.37
CA LEU A 159 -6.88 6.75 19.19
C LEU A 159 -5.72 7.67 19.61
N ALA A 160 -4.51 7.27 19.32
CA ALA A 160 -3.28 8.04 19.57
C ALA A 160 -2.88 8.91 18.38
N GLY A 161 -3.28 8.52 17.17
CA GLY A 161 -2.92 9.24 15.96
C GLY A 161 -3.41 8.58 14.69
N TRP A 162 -2.95 9.10 13.57
CA TRP A 162 -3.09 8.51 12.25
C TRP A 162 -1.74 8.12 11.68
N LEU A 163 -1.69 7.00 11.00
CA LEU A 163 -0.53 6.52 10.27
C LEU A 163 -0.85 6.45 8.77
N VAL A 164 -0.14 7.24 7.98
CA VAL A 164 -0.05 7.05 6.52
C VAL A 164 1.03 6.01 6.26
N ALA A 165 0.66 4.86 5.74
CA ALA A 165 1.60 3.82 5.32
C ALA A 165 1.58 3.70 3.80
N ASP A 166 2.73 3.98 3.18
CA ASP A 166 2.92 3.92 1.73
C ASP A 166 3.72 2.66 1.40
N LEU A 167 3.07 1.71 0.71
CA LEU A 167 3.64 0.40 0.41
C LEU A 167 4.68 0.50 -0.70
N LYS A 168 5.84 -0.08 -0.48
CA LYS A 168 6.95 -0.09 -1.43
C LYS A 168 7.40 -1.52 -1.73
N THR A 169 7.14 -1.96 -2.95
CA THR A 169 7.60 -3.26 -3.45
C THR A 169 9.02 -3.24 -4.00
N GLY A 170 9.67 -2.08 -3.98
CA GLY A 170 11.06 -1.90 -4.37
C GLY A 170 12.06 -2.30 -3.28
N LYS A 171 13.34 -2.06 -3.57
CA LYS A 171 14.41 -2.27 -2.60
C LYS A 171 14.31 -1.26 -1.46
N SER A 172 14.46 -1.74 -0.23
CA SER A 172 14.57 -0.89 0.95
C SER A 172 15.74 0.09 0.80
N PRO A 173 15.61 1.34 1.25
CA PRO A 173 16.71 2.29 1.24
C PRO A 173 17.82 1.88 2.23
N ILE A 174 18.98 2.48 2.04
CA ILE A 174 20.12 2.34 2.96
C ILE A 174 20.38 3.71 3.58
N GLY A 175 20.34 3.79 4.89
CA GLY A 175 20.61 5.01 5.65
C GLY A 175 19.44 5.99 5.77
N SER A 176 18.75 6.33 4.69
CA SER A 176 17.60 7.26 4.71
C SER A 176 16.63 7.00 3.57
N LEU A 177 15.40 7.48 3.73
CA LEU A 177 14.41 7.50 2.64
C LEU A 177 14.96 8.26 1.42
N LYS A 178 14.59 7.77 0.23
CA LYS A 178 14.83 8.54 -0.99
C LYS A 178 14.09 9.88 -0.93
N PRO A 179 14.69 10.98 -1.40
CA PRO A 179 14.09 12.32 -1.30
C PRO A 179 12.66 12.40 -1.87
N GLU A 180 12.40 11.70 -2.98
CA GLU A 180 11.07 11.66 -3.60
C GLU A 180 10.03 10.96 -2.72
N VAL A 181 10.39 9.86 -2.05
CA VAL A 181 9.49 9.15 -1.13
C VAL A 181 9.24 9.96 0.12
N ASN A 182 10.28 10.54 0.69
CA ASN A 182 10.17 11.41 1.87
C ASN A 182 9.23 12.60 1.59
N ARG A 183 9.36 13.24 0.42
CA ARG A 183 8.50 14.34 -0.02
C ARG A 183 7.05 13.91 -0.20
N GLN A 184 6.82 12.76 -0.82
CA GLN A 184 5.49 12.18 -1.00
C GLN A 184 4.78 11.96 0.34
N LEU A 185 5.46 11.32 1.28
CA LEU A 185 4.94 11.04 2.62
C LEU A 185 4.62 12.32 3.39
N ARG A 186 5.50 13.32 3.36
CA ARG A 186 5.24 14.63 3.98
C ARG A 186 4.05 15.32 3.34
N MET A 187 3.92 15.28 2.02
CA MET A 187 2.77 15.85 1.32
C MET A 187 1.46 15.22 1.78
N TYR A 188 1.38 13.90 1.90
CA TYR A 188 0.18 13.22 2.41
C TYR A 188 -0.16 13.66 3.82
N ARG A 189 0.84 13.71 4.71
CA ARG A 189 0.66 14.21 6.07
C ARG A 189 0.14 15.64 6.08
N ASP A 190 0.75 16.53 5.32
CA ASP A 190 0.41 17.95 5.30
C ASP A 190 -1.00 18.18 4.72
N ILE A 191 -1.43 17.40 3.71
CA ILE A 191 -2.82 17.44 3.22
C ILE A 191 -3.80 17.00 4.31
N LEU A 192 -3.52 15.91 5.01
CA LEU A 192 -4.38 15.43 6.11
C LEU A 192 -4.49 16.45 7.22
N LEU A 193 -3.39 17.07 7.63
CA LEU A 193 -3.36 18.12 8.64
C LEU A 193 -4.14 19.36 8.21
N SER A 194 -4.00 19.78 6.95
CA SER A 194 -4.68 20.97 6.42
C SER A 194 -6.20 20.80 6.28
N ASN A 195 -6.63 19.57 6.01
CA ASN A 195 -8.05 19.28 5.81
C ASN A 195 -8.85 19.11 7.10
N ASN A 196 -8.18 18.85 8.21
CA ASN A 196 -8.81 18.59 9.49
C ASN A 196 -8.54 19.74 10.46
N PRO A 197 -9.56 20.36 11.06
CA PRO A 197 -9.38 21.51 11.97
C PRO A 197 -8.68 21.14 13.28
N ASN A 198 -8.86 19.90 13.75
CA ASN A 198 -8.24 19.33 14.95
C ASN A 198 -7.73 17.92 14.67
N PRO A 199 -6.69 17.77 13.83
CA PRO A 199 -6.19 16.46 13.48
C PRO A 199 -5.49 15.83 14.69
N PRO A 200 -5.61 14.51 14.88
CA PRO A 200 -4.70 13.83 15.79
C PRO A 200 -3.27 13.88 15.23
N PRO A 201 -2.25 13.51 16.01
CA PRO A 201 -0.90 13.35 15.49
C PRO A 201 -0.89 12.47 14.23
N VAL A 202 -0.19 12.92 13.18
CA VAL A 202 -0.08 12.16 11.92
C VAL A 202 1.36 11.74 11.69
N ARG A 203 1.58 10.44 11.62
CA ARG A 203 2.83 9.80 11.21
C ARG A 203 2.75 9.38 9.74
N ALA A 204 3.87 9.42 9.02
CA ALA A 204 3.93 8.93 7.65
C ALA A 204 5.16 8.04 7.48
N GLU A 205 4.95 6.84 6.95
CA GLU A 205 5.96 5.80 6.83
C GLU A 205 5.98 5.16 5.44
N GLY A 206 7.17 4.93 4.90
CA GLY A 206 7.38 4.05 3.76
C GLY A 206 7.54 2.60 4.23
N TRP A 207 6.63 1.72 3.83
CA TRP A 207 6.61 0.31 4.19
C TRP A 207 7.19 -0.54 3.07
N TYR A 208 8.43 -1.01 3.26
CA TYR A 208 9.14 -1.84 2.27
C TYR A 208 8.83 -3.32 2.49
N THR A 209 7.91 -3.85 1.71
CA THR A 209 7.30 -5.16 1.89
C THR A 209 8.26 -6.33 1.70
N SER A 210 9.33 -6.16 0.89
CA SER A 210 10.35 -7.21 0.67
C SER A 210 11.21 -7.51 1.90
N THR A 211 11.39 -6.51 2.77
CA THR A 211 12.25 -6.58 3.97
C THR A 211 11.48 -6.34 5.25
N THR A 212 10.18 -6.07 5.15
CA THR A 212 9.30 -5.66 6.27
C THR A 212 9.88 -4.50 7.09
N SER A 213 10.57 -3.57 6.41
CA SER A 213 11.20 -2.41 7.05
C SER A 213 10.33 -1.16 6.91
N LYS A 214 10.23 -0.39 8.00
CA LYS A 214 9.46 0.86 8.12
C LYS A 214 10.42 2.04 8.19
N TRP A 215 10.16 3.07 7.39
CA TRP A 215 10.96 4.29 7.34
C TRP A 215 10.08 5.51 7.50
N VAL A 216 10.33 6.26 8.56
CA VAL A 216 9.55 7.48 8.91
C VAL A 216 10.04 8.68 8.09
N ALA A 217 9.09 9.55 7.63
CA ALA A 217 9.36 10.78 6.90
C ALA A 217 9.36 12.00 7.82
#